data_4b64e8fb13869c100717650987d2698e
#
_entry.id   4b64e8fb13869c100717650987d2698e
#
_cell.length_a   1.000
_cell.length_b   1.000
_cell.length_c   1.000
_cell.angle_alpha   90.00
_cell.angle_beta   90.00
_cell.angle_gamma   90.00
#
_symmetry.space_group_name_H-M   'P 1'
#
loop_
_entity.id
_entity.type
_entity.pdbx_description
1 polymer ?
#
loop_
_entity_poly.entity_id
_entity_poly.type
_entity_poly.pdbx_seq_one_letter_code
_entity_poly.pdbx_strand_id
1 'polypeptide(L)'
;MASLNEVSIAEAVALLTRTPATLNAQLRGLPNIWVRSNEGRNNQGKDSWSAFDIVGHLVHAERSDWMPRVRILLEHGETRPFAPFDRFAQLQTDQEKSLDQLLDDFERLRQDNLAALAALNLQPESFTRRGRHPALGVVTLAQLLATWAVHDLTHLHQLSRVMAHQYRESVGPWRGHLGVLQCDGHSVPQ
;
A
#
# COMPACT_ATOMS: atom_id res chain seq x y z
N MET A 1 -24.76 -11.37 -15.11
CA MET A 1 -23.56 -10.52 -15.10
C MET A 1 -23.34 -10.09 -13.68
N ALA A 2 -22.23 -10.49 -13.06
CA ALA A 2 -21.87 -9.96 -11.75
C ALA A 2 -21.75 -8.45 -11.87
N SER A 3 -22.30 -7.72 -10.91
CA SER A 3 -22.18 -6.27 -10.84
C SER A 3 -20.71 -5.91 -10.77
N LEU A 4 -20.21 -5.00 -11.60
CA LEU A 4 -18.84 -4.47 -11.57
C LEU A 4 -18.47 -3.83 -10.22
N ASN A 5 -19.41 -3.74 -9.29
CA ASN A 5 -19.25 -3.19 -7.95
C ASN A 5 -19.08 -4.24 -6.84
N GLU A 6 -19.18 -5.54 -7.14
CA GLU A 6 -18.89 -6.60 -6.19
C GLU A 6 -17.43 -7.02 -6.32
N VAL A 7 -16.61 -6.58 -5.36
CA VAL A 7 -15.21 -7.03 -5.25
C VAL A 7 -15.22 -8.52 -4.90
N SER A 8 -14.84 -9.36 -5.85
CA SER A 8 -14.52 -10.74 -5.56
C SER A 8 -13.26 -10.78 -4.71
N ILE A 9 -13.35 -11.42 -3.54
CA ILE A 9 -12.16 -11.60 -2.68
C ILE A 9 -11.05 -12.35 -3.42
N ALA A 10 -11.41 -13.28 -4.31
CA ALA A 10 -10.46 -14.02 -5.12
C ALA A 10 -9.66 -13.10 -6.05
N GLU A 11 -10.30 -12.09 -6.62
CA GLU A 11 -9.64 -11.10 -7.47
C GLU A 11 -8.72 -10.18 -6.67
N ALA A 12 -9.16 -9.71 -5.50
CA ALA A 12 -8.31 -8.93 -4.60
C ALA A 12 -7.08 -9.73 -4.15
N VAL A 13 -7.28 -10.97 -3.70
CA VAL A 13 -6.18 -11.88 -3.29
C VAL A 13 -5.24 -12.17 -4.46
N ALA A 14 -5.76 -12.37 -5.67
CA ALA A 14 -4.94 -12.59 -6.86
C ALA A 14 -4.01 -11.41 -7.17
N LEU A 15 -4.46 -10.16 -6.94
CA LEU A 15 -3.63 -8.96 -7.06
C LEU A 15 -2.60 -8.90 -5.92
N LEU A 16 -3.07 -8.99 -4.67
CA LEU A 16 -2.24 -8.89 -3.46
C LEU A 16 -1.09 -9.91 -3.44
N THR A 17 -1.33 -11.12 -3.98
CA THR A 17 -0.32 -12.17 -4.10
C THR A 17 0.82 -11.78 -5.06
N ARG A 18 0.58 -10.89 -6.02
CA ARG A 18 1.57 -10.50 -7.04
C ARG A 18 2.45 -9.33 -6.60
N THR A 19 1.99 -8.51 -5.69
CA THR A 19 2.71 -7.29 -5.27
C THR A 19 4.14 -7.56 -4.79
N PRO A 20 4.42 -8.60 -3.96
CA PRO A 20 5.79 -8.88 -3.52
C PRO A 20 6.74 -9.17 -4.69
N ALA A 21 6.33 -10.02 -5.63
CA ALA A 21 7.14 -10.34 -6.81
C ALA A 21 7.36 -9.11 -7.69
N THR A 22 6.37 -8.23 -7.83
CA THR A 22 6.47 -6.98 -8.58
C THR A 22 7.50 -6.03 -7.95
N LEU A 23 7.44 -5.83 -6.63
CA LEU A 23 8.40 -5.00 -5.90
C LEU A 23 9.81 -5.58 -5.97
N ASN A 24 9.97 -6.89 -5.81
CA ASN A 24 11.25 -7.58 -5.94
C ASN A 24 11.84 -7.38 -7.35
N ALA A 25 11.07 -7.61 -8.39
CA ALA A 25 11.53 -7.46 -9.77
C ALA A 25 11.91 -6.02 -10.12
N GLN A 26 11.23 -5.04 -9.52
CA GLN A 26 11.44 -3.62 -9.80
C GLN A 26 12.59 -3.01 -9.00
N LEU A 27 12.89 -3.51 -7.79
CA LEU A 27 13.77 -2.81 -6.85
C LEU A 27 15.01 -3.58 -6.42
N ARG A 28 14.93 -4.92 -6.32
CA ARG A 28 16.03 -5.71 -5.75
C ARG A 28 17.29 -5.56 -6.62
N GLY A 29 18.41 -5.25 -5.96
CA GLY A 29 19.70 -5.08 -6.63
C GLY A 29 19.88 -3.75 -7.36
N LEU A 30 18.93 -2.81 -7.28
CA LEU A 30 19.13 -1.49 -7.86
C LEU A 30 20.14 -0.64 -7.06
N PRO A 31 20.92 0.23 -7.74
CA PRO A 31 21.77 1.20 -7.07
C PRO A 31 21.00 2.15 -6.15
N ASN A 32 21.69 2.66 -5.11
CA ASN A 32 21.09 3.54 -4.10
C ASN A 32 20.41 4.79 -4.66
N ILE A 33 20.86 5.30 -5.83
CA ILE A 33 20.21 6.45 -6.47
C ILE A 33 18.73 6.19 -6.77
N TRP A 34 18.36 4.94 -7.15
CA TRP A 34 16.97 4.55 -7.40
C TRP A 34 16.18 4.29 -6.11
N VAL A 35 16.88 3.85 -5.07
CA VAL A 35 16.26 3.37 -3.84
C VAL A 35 16.06 4.49 -2.82
N ARG A 36 17.05 5.40 -2.70
CA ARG A 36 17.08 6.43 -1.65
C ARG A 36 16.74 7.83 -2.12
N SER A 37 16.75 8.10 -3.43
CA SER A 37 16.34 9.42 -3.94
C SER A 37 14.82 9.56 -3.90
N ASN A 38 14.38 10.81 -3.71
CA ASN A 38 12.97 11.20 -3.67
C ASN A 38 12.70 12.36 -4.64
N GLU A 39 11.46 12.85 -4.67
CA GLU A 39 11.03 13.95 -5.55
C GLU A 39 11.28 15.34 -4.93
N GLY A 40 12.03 15.42 -3.82
CA GLY A 40 12.23 16.65 -3.06
C GLY A 40 11.05 16.98 -2.15
N ARG A 41 10.88 18.26 -1.81
CA ARG A 41 9.80 18.69 -0.91
C ARG A 41 8.48 18.80 -1.66
N ASN A 42 7.44 18.28 -1.04
CA ASN A 42 6.08 18.43 -1.52
C ASN A 42 5.53 19.85 -1.25
N ASN A 43 4.31 20.15 -1.74
CA ASN A 43 3.65 21.45 -1.57
C ASN A 43 3.42 21.86 -0.09
N GLN A 44 3.62 20.94 0.86
CA GLN A 44 3.54 21.18 2.31
C GLN A 44 4.91 21.37 2.97
N GLY A 45 5.98 21.44 2.17
CA GLY A 45 7.36 21.59 2.66
C GLY A 45 7.95 20.35 3.32
N LYS A 46 7.26 19.18 3.23
CA LYS A 46 7.76 17.89 3.71
C LYS A 46 8.47 17.15 2.60
N ASP A 47 9.52 16.42 2.95
CA ASP A 47 10.21 15.56 2.00
C ASP A 47 9.26 14.47 1.48
N SER A 48 9.29 14.22 0.18
CA SER A 48 8.58 13.12 -0.43
C SER A 48 9.26 11.80 -0.08
N TRP A 49 8.52 10.70 -0.18
CA TRP A 49 9.07 9.38 0.10
C TRP A 49 9.97 8.89 -1.04
N SER A 50 11.08 8.27 -0.67
CA SER A 50 11.89 7.45 -1.57
C SER A 50 11.24 6.07 -1.81
N ALA A 51 11.81 5.29 -2.75
CA ALA A 51 11.39 3.90 -2.94
C ALA A 51 11.54 3.07 -1.65
N PHE A 52 12.62 3.30 -0.89
CA PHE A 52 12.84 2.67 0.40
C PHE A 52 11.73 2.98 1.41
N ASP A 53 11.33 4.24 1.52
CA ASP A 53 10.28 4.67 2.44
C ASP A 53 8.92 4.10 2.05
N ILE A 54 8.64 3.98 0.75
CA ILE A 54 7.41 3.38 0.23
C ILE A 54 7.33 1.89 0.61
N VAL A 55 8.41 1.13 0.43
CA VAL A 55 8.45 -0.29 0.84
C VAL A 55 8.31 -0.42 2.35
N GLY A 56 8.99 0.41 3.12
CA GLY A 56 8.84 0.47 4.58
C GLY A 56 7.40 0.73 5.02
N HIS A 57 6.70 1.66 4.34
CA HIS A 57 5.29 1.93 4.58
C HIS A 57 4.40 0.71 4.29
N LEU A 58 4.64 0.01 3.18
CA LEU A 58 3.91 -1.22 2.87
C LEU A 58 4.14 -2.31 3.93
N VAL A 59 5.39 -2.49 4.40
CA VAL A 59 5.72 -3.40 5.51
C VAL A 59 4.97 -3.02 6.78
N HIS A 60 4.94 -1.73 7.11
CA HIS A 60 4.22 -1.23 8.30
C HIS A 60 2.71 -1.49 8.19
N ALA A 61 2.11 -1.26 7.03
CA ALA A 61 0.69 -1.53 6.79
C ALA A 61 0.35 -3.03 6.94
N GLU A 62 1.22 -3.93 6.46
CA GLU A 62 1.03 -5.36 6.67
C GLU A 62 1.05 -5.76 8.16
N ARG A 63 1.89 -5.11 8.95
CA ARG A 63 1.99 -5.40 10.41
C ARG A 63 0.81 -4.88 11.21
N SER A 64 0.33 -3.68 10.91
CA SER A 64 -0.50 -2.90 11.84
C SER A 64 -1.87 -2.52 11.33
N ASP A 65 -2.14 -2.64 10.02
CA ASP A 65 -3.37 -2.09 9.44
C ASP A 65 -4.37 -3.18 9.01
N TRP A 66 -4.05 -3.97 8.00
CA TRP A 66 -5.04 -4.80 7.28
C TRP A 66 -5.69 -5.88 8.16
N MET A 67 -4.93 -6.88 8.57
CA MET A 67 -5.47 -7.99 9.36
C MET A 67 -5.93 -7.58 10.77
N PRO A 68 -5.27 -6.66 11.48
CA PRO A 68 -5.83 -6.10 12.71
C PRO A 68 -7.22 -5.49 12.52
N ARG A 69 -7.45 -4.71 11.45
CA ARG A 69 -8.77 -4.13 11.15
C ARG A 69 -9.80 -5.18 10.75
N VAL A 70 -9.41 -6.17 9.93
CA VAL A 70 -10.31 -7.30 9.61
C VAL A 70 -10.80 -7.97 10.87
N ARG A 71 -9.91 -8.28 11.83
CA ARG A 71 -10.29 -8.92 13.10
C ARG A 71 -11.21 -8.04 13.93
N ILE A 72 -10.86 -6.75 14.12
CA ILE A 72 -11.71 -5.80 14.87
C ILE A 72 -13.10 -5.74 14.24
N LEU A 73 -13.21 -5.63 12.93
CA LEU A 73 -14.49 -5.56 12.22
C LEU A 73 -15.32 -6.83 12.43
N LEU A 74 -14.70 -7.99 12.35
CA LEU A 74 -15.39 -9.27 12.51
C LEU A 74 -15.79 -9.56 13.96
N GLU A 75 -14.98 -9.17 14.93
CA GLU A 75 -15.21 -9.46 16.35
C GLU A 75 -16.13 -8.42 17.02
N HIS A 76 -15.93 -7.14 16.68
CA HIS A 76 -16.55 -6.03 17.41
C HIS A 76 -17.49 -5.16 16.56
N GLY A 77 -17.47 -5.28 15.26
CA GLY A 77 -18.29 -4.46 14.37
C GLY A 77 -18.02 -2.96 14.59
N GLU A 78 -19.10 -2.17 14.71
CA GLU A 78 -19.01 -0.72 14.91
C GLU A 78 -18.76 -0.31 16.38
N THR A 79 -18.82 -1.25 17.34
CA THR A 79 -18.67 -0.91 18.76
C THR A 79 -17.23 -0.57 19.15
N ARG A 80 -16.24 -1.08 18.39
CA ARG A 80 -14.83 -0.79 18.58
C ARG A 80 -14.24 -0.17 17.31
N PRO A 81 -13.89 1.13 17.30
CA PRO A 81 -13.23 1.76 16.17
C PRO A 81 -11.86 1.15 15.90
N PHE A 82 -11.42 1.21 14.64
CA PHE A 82 -10.03 0.92 14.29
C PHE A 82 -9.07 1.89 14.99
N ALA A 83 -7.90 1.42 15.36
CA ALA A 83 -6.83 2.31 15.78
C ALA A 83 -6.43 3.26 14.62
N PRO A 84 -6.10 4.53 14.90
CA PRO A 84 -5.49 5.40 13.92
C PRO A 84 -4.22 4.78 13.35
N PHE A 85 -4.04 4.86 12.04
CA PHE A 85 -2.84 4.37 11.37
C PHE A 85 -1.78 5.46 11.33
N ASP A 86 -0.61 5.19 11.91
CA ASP A 86 0.54 6.09 11.79
C ASP A 86 1.28 5.83 10.47
N ARG A 87 0.96 6.63 9.47
CA ARG A 87 1.53 6.52 8.13
C ARG A 87 3.02 6.87 8.03
N PHE A 88 3.64 7.34 9.10
CA PHE A 88 5.04 7.73 9.15
C PHE A 88 5.89 6.84 10.07
N ALA A 89 5.29 5.85 10.72
CA ALA A 89 5.99 4.99 11.68
C ALA A 89 7.23 4.29 11.07
N GLN A 90 7.19 3.92 9.79
CA GLN A 90 8.32 3.31 9.09
C GLN A 90 9.56 4.21 9.05
N LEU A 91 9.39 5.53 9.07
CA LEU A 91 10.51 6.49 9.10
C LEU A 91 11.30 6.44 10.42
N GLN A 92 10.78 5.75 11.43
CA GLN A 92 11.43 5.58 12.74
C GLN A 92 11.87 4.13 12.98
N THR A 93 11.11 3.15 12.51
CA THR A 93 11.27 1.75 12.89
C THR A 93 12.19 0.93 11.99
N ASP A 94 12.25 1.25 10.70
CA ASP A 94 12.90 0.40 9.71
C ASP A 94 14.17 1.03 9.07
N GLN A 95 14.67 2.15 9.60
CA GLN A 95 15.78 2.91 9.01
C GLN A 95 17.12 2.15 8.97
N GLU A 96 17.33 1.21 9.88
CA GLU A 96 18.55 0.39 9.94
C GLU A 96 18.53 -0.80 8.98
N LYS A 97 17.38 -1.09 8.37
CA LYS A 97 17.25 -2.21 7.44
C LYS A 97 17.80 -1.87 6.06
N SER A 98 18.26 -2.90 5.35
CA SER A 98 18.49 -2.82 3.91
C SER A 98 17.15 -2.90 3.16
N LEU A 99 17.13 -2.45 1.89
CA LEU A 99 15.96 -2.63 1.03
C LEU A 99 15.60 -4.10 0.86
N ASP A 100 16.61 -4.97 0.70
CA ASP A 100 16.39 -6.41 0.54
C ASP A 100 15.69 -7.01 1.75
N GLN A 101 16.07 -6.59 2.96
CA GLN A 101 15.39 -7.02 4.19
C GLN A 101 13.94 -6.52 4.26
N LEU A 102 13.65 -5.30 3.78
CA LEU A 102 12.27 -4.81 3.72
C LEU A 102 11.43 -5.56 2.69
N LEU A 103 12.01 -5.91 1.54
CA LEU A 103 11.33 -6.71 0.51
C LEU A 103 11.01 -8.11 1.04
N ASP A 104 11.96 -8.75 1.73
CA ASP A 104 11.76 -10.07 2.34
C ASP A 104 10.71 -10.02 3.46
N ASP A 105 10.74 -8.98 4.30
CA ASP A 105 9.73 -8.76 5.34
C ASP A 105 8.35 -8.55 4.74
N PHE A 106 8.22 -7.75 3.68
CA PHE A 106 6.95 -7.51 3.00
C PHE A 106 6.37 -8.80 2.42
N GLU A 107 7.20 -9.58 1.71
CA GLU A 107 6.78 -10.85 1.13
C GLU A 107 6.27 -11.82 2.20
N ARG A 108 7.05 -12.03 3.27
CA ARG A 108 6.68 -12.90 4.38
C ARG A 108 5.38 -12.45 5.06
N LEU A 109 5.28 -11.17 5.43
CA LEU A 109 4.09 -10.62 6.09
C LEU A 109 2.84 -10.73 5.21
N ARG A 110 2.97 -10.48 3.90
CA ARG A 110 1.87 -10.63 2.94
C ARG A 110 1.41 -12.08 2.86
N GLN A 111 2.33 -13.04 2.78
CA GLN A 111 2.00 -14.46 2.77
C GLN A 111 1.27 -14.88 4.06
N ASP A 112 1.78 -14.47 5.23
CA ASP A 112 1.17 -14.74 6.52
C ASP A 112 -0.26 -14.14 6.61
N ASN A 113 -0.43 -12.89 6.18
CA ASN A 113 -1.71 -12.21 6.21
C ASN A 113 -2.74 -12.82 5.24
N LEU A 114 -2.33 -13.20 4.03
CA LEU A 114 -3.23 -13.87 3.08
C LEU A 114 -3.61 -15.27 3.57
N ALA A 115 -2.69 -16.01 4.19
CA ALA A 115 -3.00 -17.28 4.82
C ALA A 115 -3.99 -17.10 5.99
N ALA A 116 -3.77 -16.09 6.83
CA ALA A 116 -4.69 -15.77 7.93
C ALA A 116 -6.07 -15.33 7.41
N LEU A 117 -6.14 -14.55 6.33
CA LEU A 117 -7.39 -14.17 5.69
C LEU A 117 -8.15 -15.39 5.15
N ALA A 118 -7.45 -16.29 4.47
CA ALA A 118 -8.05 -17.54 3.95
C ALA A 118 -8.59 -18.43 5.07
N ALA A 119 -7.87 -18.52 6.20
CA ALA A 119 -8.29 -19.31 7.36
C ALA A 119 -9.58 -18.80 8.04
N LEU A 120 -9.98 -17.54 7.81
CA LEU A 120 -11.25 -17.01 8.31
C LEU A 120 -12.48 -17.62 7.63
N ASN A 121 -12.31 -18.30 6.49
CA ASN A 121 -13.39 -18.95 5.73
C ASN A 121 -14.63 -18.03 5.58
N LEU A 122 -14.40 -16.79 5.12
CA LEU A 122 -15.42 -15.75 5.02
C LEU A 122 -16.55 -16.17 4.08
N GLN A 123 -17.79 -16.02 4.56
CA GLN A 123 -18.99 -16.26 3.78
C GLN A 123 -19.48 -14.96 3.12
N PRO A 124 -20.35 -15.03 2.08
CA PRO A 124 -20.84 -13.82 1.39
C PRO A 124 -21.39 -12.74 2.34
N GLU A 125 -22.07 -13.14 3.41
CA GLU A 125 -22.65 -12.24 4.40
C GLU A 125 -21.58 -11.50 5.21
N SER A 126 -20.37 -12.07 5.32
CA SER A 126 -19.25 -11.43 6.03
C SER A 126 -18.85 -10.10 5.39
N PHE A 127 -18.97 -9.98 4.07
CA PHE A 127 -18.51 -8.80 3.33
C PHE A 127 -19.35 -7.55 3.58
N THR A 128 -20.59 -7.72 4.02
CA THR A 128 -21.49 -6.62 4.41
C THR A 128 -21.32 -6.20 5.86
N ARG A 129 -20.54 -6.95 6.66
CA ARG A 129 -20.27 -6.58 8.05
C ARG A 129 -19.56 -5.24 8.12
N ARG A 130 -19.96 -4.45 9.12
CA ARG A 130 -19.56 -3.05 9.26
C ARG A 130 -18.58 -2.88 10.40
N GLY A 131 -17.63 -1.99 10.23
CA GLY A 131 -16.69 -1.50 11.24
C GLY A 131 -16.66 0.02 11.23
N ARG A 132 -15.91 0.61 12.15
CA ARG A 132 -15.78 2.07 12.27
C ARG A 132 -14.34 2.51 12.08
N HIS A 133 -14.10 3.22 10.97
CA HIS A 133 -12.82 3.89 10.73
C HIS A 133 -12.77 5.22 11.49
N PRO A 134 -11.64 5.59 12.14
CA PRO A 134 -11.57 6.79 13.00
C PRO A 134 -11.84 8.09 12.24
N ALA A 135 -11.48 8.19 10.97
CA ALA A 135 -11.67 9.39 10.16
C ALA A 135 -12.81 9.28 9.13
N LEU A 136 -13.07 8.09 8.58
CA LEU A 136 -14.02 7.89 7.47
C LEU A 136 -15.42 7.44 7.94
N GLY A 137 -15.60 7.17 9.25
CA GLY A 137 -16.85 6.66 9.77
C GLY A 137 -17.06 5.18 9.48
N VAL A 138 -18.29 4.81 9.10
CA VAL A 138 -18.66 3.40 8.88
C VAL A 138 -18.14 2.89 7.55
N VAL A 139 -17.48 1.72 7.58
CA VAL A 139 -16.95 1.02 6.43
C VAL A 139 -17.35 -0.46 6.48
N THR A 140 -17.39 -1.13 5.33
CA THR A 140 -17.67 -2.58 5.26
C THR A 140 -16.37 -3.39 5.10
N LEU A 141 -16.45 -4.70 5.38
CA LEU A 141 -15.34 -5.62 5.13
C LEU A 141 -14.96 -5.64 3.63
N ALA A 142 -15.94 -5.65 2.73
CA ALA A 142 -15.67 -5.57 1.30
C ALA A 142 -14.86 -4.32 0.93
N GLN A 143 -15.24 -3.15 1.47
CA GLN A 143 -14.51 -1.90 1.24
C GLN A 143 -13.08 -1.97 1.79
N LEU A 144 -12.89 -2.55 2.98
CA LEU A 144 -11.55 -2.70 3.56
C LEU A 144 -10.63 -3.57 2.69
N LEU A 145 -11.13 -4.71 2.20
CA LEU A 145 -10.35 -5.62 1.34
C LEU A 145 -10.07 -5.01 -0.05
N ALA A 146 -11.05 -4.32 -0.63
CA ALA A 146 -10.85 -3.57 -1.86
C ALA A 146 -9.80 -2.46 -1.68
N THR A 147 -9.85 -1.76 -0.54
CA THR A 147 -8.87 -0.73 -0.20
C THR A 147 -7.46 -1.31 -0.10
N TRP A 148 -7.29 -2.49 0.51
CA TRP A 148 -5.99 -3.17 0.58
C TRP A 148 -5.38 -3.37 -0.82
N ALA A 149 -6.16 -3.92 -1.76
CA ALA A 149 -5.70 -4.15 -3.13
C ALA A 149 -5.37 -2.83 -3.86
N VAL A 150 -6.22 -1.81 -3.75
CA VAL A 150 -6.01 -0.51 -4.40
C VAL A 150 -4.86 0.27 -3.75
N HIS A 151 -4.61 0.08 -2.46
CA HIS A 151 -3.48 0.66 -1.75
C HIS A 151 -2.14 0.16 -2.32
N ASP A 152 -2.03 -1.13 -2.61
CA ASP A 152 -0.85 -1.67 -3.29
C ASP A 152 -0.62 -0.99 -4.64
N LEU A 153 -1.67 -0.90 -5.47
CA LEU A 153 -1.60 -0.22 -6.78
C LEU A 153 -1.21 1.25 -6.64
N THR A 154 -1.73 1.94 -5.63
CA THR A 154 -1.37 3.32 -5.33
C THR A 154 0.13 3.47 -5.07
N HIS A 155 0.70 2.57 -4.28
CA HIS A 155 2.12 2.62 -3.94
C HIS A 155 3.04 2.11 -5.06
N LEU A 156 2.60 1.16 -5.88
CA LEU A 156 3.30 0.79 -7.11
C LEU A 156 3.35 1.97 -8.11
N HIS A 157 2.26 2.69 -8.26
CA HIS A 157 2.25 3.93 -9.05
C HIS A 157 3.18 5.00 -8.48
N GLN A 158 3.12 5.23 -7.15
CA GLN A 158 4.02 6.16 -6.45
C GLN A 158 5.48 5.79 -6.67
N LEU A 159 5.82 4.50 -6.56
CA LEU A 159 7.15 3.99 -6.78
C LEU A 159 7.64 4.29 -8.22
N SER A 160 6.83 3.98 -9.22
CA SER A 160 7.16 4.26 -10.62
C SER A 160 7.40 5.75 -10.86
N ARG A 161 6.62 6.61 -10.23
CA ARG A 161 6.74 8.07 -10.32
C ARG A 161 8.04 8.57 -9.69
N VAL A 162 8.34 8.14 -8.47
CA VAL A 162 9.57 8.53 -7.75
C VAL A 162 10.81 8.10 -8.53
N MET A 163 10.79 6.90 -9.11
CA MET A 163 11.89 6.43 -9.96
C MET A 163 12.02 7.25 -11.25
N ALA A 164 10.91 7.49 -11.94
CA ALA A 164 10.92 8.30 -13.18
C ALA A 164 11.41 9.72 -12.94
N HIS A 165 11.14 10.30 -11.76
CA HIS A 165 11.58 11.64 -11.38
C HIS A 165 13.10 11.82 -11.48
N GLN A 166 13.88 10.77 -11.25
CA GLN A 166 15.35 10.82 -11.33
C GLN A 166 15.86 11.18 -12.74
N TYR A 167 15.06 10.91 -13.78
CA TYR A 167 15.38 11.26 -15.17
C TYR A 167 14.57 12.44 -15.71
N ARG A 168 13.82 13.14 -14.86
CA ARG A 168 12.87 14.18 -15.25
C ARG A 168 13.46 15.22 -16.20
N GLU A 169 14.69 15.66 -15.96
CA GLU A 169 15.37 16.64 -16.81
C GLU A 169 16.09 15.97 -17.98
N SER A 170 16.61 14.77 -17.79
CA SER A 170 17.37 14.03 -18.80
C SER A 170 16.55 13.59 -20.01
N VAL A 171 15.23 13.41 -19.84
CA VAL A 171 14.33 13.04 -20.94
C VAL A 171 14.08 14.19 -21.93
N GLY A 172 14.45 15.41 -21.59
CA GLY A 172 14.33 16.57 -22.49
C GLY A 172 12.90 16.76 -23.02
N PRO A 173 12.75 16.95 -24.36
CA PRO A 173 11.43 17.26 -24.95
C PRO A 173 10.42 16.13 -24.86
N TRP A 174 10.84 14.87 -24.60
CA TRP A 174 9.90 13.74 -24.42
C TRP A 174 9.09 13.83 -23.13
N ARG A 175 9.48 14.68 -22.18
CA ARG A 175 8.79 14.85 -20.89
C ARG A 175 7.26 15.01 -21.05
N GLY A 176 6.82 15.79 -22.06
CA GLY A 176 5.39 16.00 -22.31
C GLY A 176 4.60 14.74 -22.73
N HIS A 177 5.29 13.69 -23.16
CA HIS A 177 4.68 12.43 -23.61
C HIS A 177 4.78 11.31 -22.56
N LEU A 178 5.44 11.55 -21.44
CA LEU A 178 5.67 10.57 -20.37
C LEU A 178 4.69 10.82 -19.23
N GLY A 179 3.54 10.16 -19.25
CA GLY A 179 2.44 10.35 -18.29
C GLY A 179 2.88 10.20 -16.83
N VAL A 180 3.83 9.33 -16.54
CA VAL A 180 4.38 9.14 -15.18
C VAL A 180 5.05 10.40 -14.62
N LEU A 181 5.55 11.29 -15.47
CA LEU A 181 6.15 12.59 -15.10
C LEU A 181 5.11 13.73 -15.02
N GLN A 182 3.85 13.47 -15.41
CA GLN A 182 2.77 14.44 -15.39
C GLN A 182 1.82 14.23 -14.18
N CYS A 183 2.03 13.18 -13.40
CA CYS A 183 1.20 12.86 -12.24
C CYS A 183 1.62 13.68 -11.03
N ASP A 184 0.74 14.57 -10.54
CA ASP A 184 1.03 15.49 -9.43
C ASP A 184 0.79 14.87 -8.04
N GLY A 185 0.63 13.60 -7.95
CA GLY A 185 0.47 13.04 -6.62
C GLY A 185 -0.36 11.77 -6.56
N HIS A 186 -0.50 11.34 -5.37
CA HIS A 186 -1.30 10.24 -4.89
C HIS A 186 -2.04 10.79 -3.69
N SER A 187 -2.90 10.01 -3.13
CA SER A 187 -3.80 10.33 -2.01
C SER A 187 -3.56 11.67 -1.32
N VAL A 188 -4.50 12.57 -1.41
CA VAL A 188 -4.46 13.81 -0.62
C VAL A 188 -4.37 13.41 0.85
N PRO A 189 -3.42 13.93 1.65
CA PRO A 189 -3.45 13.75 3.10
C PRO A 189 -4.74 14.36 3.62
N GLN A 190 -5.57 13.52 4.25
CA GLN A 190 -6.70 13.99 5.04
C GLN A 190 -6.22 14.38 6.42
#